data_ad6af7416e072fc96c8dcca8210c6873
#
_entry.id   ad6af7416e072fc96c8dcca8210c6873
#
_cell.length_a   1.000
_cell.length_b   1.000
_cell.length_c   1.000
_cell.angle_alpha   90.00
_cell.angle_beta   90.00
_cell.angle_gamma   90.00
#
_symmetry.space_group_name_H-M   'P 1'
#
loop_
_entity.id
_entity.type
_entity.pdbx_description
1 polymer ?
#
loop_
_entity_poly.entity_id
_entity_poly.type
_entity_poly.pdbx_seq_one_letter_code
_entity_poly.pdbx_strand_id
1 'polypeptide(L)'
;GVHQENILVGNGAAELIKSLMERISGKTGFVRPTFDEYPHRYDRAESVDFTADNRDYSYTADDLMDYFGDKGIQNLVVVNPDNPSGNYIPKKNLLRLIDWCVEKKINLILDESFADFSDEENNTLIDQKILDKYKNLYVMKSISKSYGVPGLRLGVLASGDTDTIAFMKKDVAIWNINSFAEFYMQIEEKYKKDYATALVKFRAERARFQDELAKVPGVRV
;
A
#
# COMPACT_ATOMS: atom_id res chain seq x y z
N GLY A 1 16.09 1.83 10.52
CA GLY A 1 15.34 2.75 9.68
C GLY A 1 15.65 2.56 8.21
N VAL A 2 14.94 3.27 7.33
CA VAL A 2 15.18 3.25 5.89
C VAL A 2 16.07 4.45 5.51
N HIS A 3 16.96 4.28 4.53
CA HIS A 3 17.84 5.35 4.07
C HIS A 3 17.05 6.45 3.35
N GLN A 4 17.55 7.68 3.44
CA GLN A 4 16.87 8.86 2.89
C GLN A 4 16.68 8.79 1.35
N GLU A 5 17.60 8.16 0.63
CA GLU A 5 17.52 7.97 -0.81
C GLU A 5 16.43 6.99 -1.23
N ASN A 6 15.97 6.12 -0.33
CA ASN A 6 14.93 5.13 -0.59
C ASN A 6 13.51 5.61 -0.25
N ILE A 7 13.36 6.83 0.29
CA ILE A 7 12.07 7.28 0.80
C ILE A 7 11.72 8.68 0.29
N LEU A 8 10.44 8.89 0.00
CA LEU A 8 9.83 10.17 -0.31
C LEU A 8 8.61 10.38 0.59
N VAL A 9 8.53 11.53 1.22
CA VAL A 9 7.35 11.99 1.96
C VAL A 9 6.58 12.99 1.09
N GLY A 10 5.26 12.90 1.09
CA GLY A 10 4.39 13.79 0.31
C GLY A 10 3.18 14.28 1.10
N ASN A 11 2.44 15.20 0.50
CA ASN A 11 1.23 15.80 1.05
C ASN A 11 0.03 14.82 0.96
N GLY A 12 0.17 13.71 1.69
CA GLY A 12 -0.69 12.54 1.63
C GLY A 12 -0.28 11.56 0.53
N ALA A 13 -0.69 10.30 0.69
CA ALA A 13 -0.42 9.27 -0.32
C ALA A 13 -0.99 9.64 -1.71
N ALA A 14 -2.08 10.41 -1.79
CA ALA A 14 -2.70 10.79 -3.05
C ALA A 14 -1.78 11.61 -3.96
N GLU A 15 -0.94 12.51 -3.41
CA GLU A 15 0.08 13.23 -4.19
C GLU A 15 1.12 12.25 -4.76
N LEU A 16 1.59 11.32 -3.93
CA LEU A 16 2.59 10.34 -4.32
C LEU A 16 2.05 9.32 -5.33
N ILE A 17 0.78 8.89 -5.16
CA ILE A 17 0.08 8.03 -6.13
C ILE A 17 0.02 8.74 -7.48
N LYS A 18 -0.40 10.01 -7.52
CA LYS A 18 -0.47 10.80 -8.75
C LYS A 18 0.89 10.82 -9.45
N SER A 19 1.95 11.24 -8.75
CA SER A 19 3.30 11.35 -9.33
C SER A 19 3.83 9.99 -9.81
N LEU A 20 3.62 8.90 -9.04
CA LEU A 20 4.06 7.56 -9.43
C LEU A 20 3.27 7.04 -10.65
N MET A 21 1.95 7.18 -10.66
CA MET A 21 1.10 6.67 -11.75
C MET A 21 1.31 7.43 -13.07
N GLU A 22 1.67 8.71 -13.01
CA GLU A 22 2.04 9.50 -14.19
C GLU A 22 3.44 9.13 -14.75
N ARG A 23 4.29 8.54 -13.92
CA ARG A 23 5.65 8.12 -14.30
C ARG A 23 5.71 6.72 -14.89
N ILE A 24 4.95 5.78 -14.35
CA ILE A 24 4.93 4.41 -14.88
C ILE A 24 4.23 4.37 -16.25
N SER A 25 4.58 3.37 -17.05
CA SER A 25 4.01 3.19 -18.39
C SER A 25 3.81 1.71 -18.70
N GLY A 26 3.07 1.41 -19.78
CA GLY A 26 2.78 0.07 -20.26
C GLY A 26 1.65 -0.62 -19.50
N LYS A 27 1.31 -1.83 -19.89
CA LYS A 27 0.18 -2.55 -19.32
C LYS A 27 0.32 -2.69 -17.81
N THR A 28 -0.71 -2.27 -17.08
CA THR A 28 -0.72 -2.29 -15.62
C THR A 28 -1.90 -3.12 -15.11
N GLY A 29 -1.59 -4.10 -14.26
CA GLY A 29 -2.57 -4.95 -13.58
C GLY A 29 -3.17 -4.24 -12.37
N PHE A 30 -4.49 -4.33 -12.23
CA PHE A 30 -5.23 -3.84 -11.06
C PHE A 30 -6.14 -4.94 -10.52
N VAL A 31 -6.29 -5.02 -9.22
CA VAL A 31 -7.33 -5.81 -8.57
C VAL A 31 -8.62 -4.98 -8.55
N ARG A 32 -9.80 -5.63 -8.65
CA ARG A 32 -11.11 -5.00 -8.56
C ARG A 32 -12.06 -5.79 -7.65
N PRO A 33 -12.84 -5.09 -6.81
CA PRO A 33 -12.77 -3.68 -6.46
C PRO A 33 -11.51 -3.36 -5.66
N THR A 34 -11.01 -2.13 -5.76
CA THR A 34 -9.88 -1.64 -4.96
C THR A 34 -9.97 -0.12 -4.76
N PHE A 35 -8.97 0.49 -4.11
CA PHE A 35 -8.90 1.94 -3.95
C PHE A 35 -8.74 2.62 -5.31
N ASP A 36 -9.77 3.36 -5.73
CA ASP A 36 -9.95 3.82 -7.11
C ASP A 36 -8.93 4.86 -7.58
N GLU A 37 -8.19 5.49 -6.67
CA GLU A 37 -7.19 6.52 -7.03
C GLU A 37 -6.10 5.98 -7.96
N TYR A 38 -5.69 4.71 -7.82
CA TYR A 38 -4.71 4.10 -8.71
C TYR A 38 -5.22 3.93 -10.14
N PRO A 39 -6.32 3.18 -10.38
CA PRO A 39 -6.81 2.97 -11.74
C PRO A 39 -7.42 4.24 -12.34
N HIS A 40 -7.92 5.19 -11.52
CA HIS A 40 -8.40 6.48 -12.00
C HIS A 40 -7.29 7.35 -12.60
N ARG A 41 -6.06 7.18 -12.11
CA ARG A 41 -4.87 7.91 -12.59
C ARG A 41 -4.19 7.25 -13.79
N TYR A 42 -4.69 6.11 -14.27
CA TYR A 42 -4.04 5.35 -15.32
C TYR A 42 -4.90 5.25 -16.58
N ASP A 43 -4.24 5.10 -17.76
CA ASP A 43 -4.96 4.92 -19.01
C ASP A 43 -5.73 3.59 -18.99
N ARG A 44 -7.03 3.66 -19.20
CA ARG A 44 -7.89 2.48 -19.21
C ARG A 44 -7.52 1.49 -20.32
N ALA A 45 -6.99 1.96 -21.43
CA ALA A 45 -6.55 1.11 -22.53
C ALA A 45 -5.34 0.23 -22.18
N GLU A 46 -4.54 0.68 -21.23
CA GLU A 46 -3.37 -0.04 -20.73
C GLU A 46 -3.66 -0.80 -19.40
N SER A 47 -4.90 -0.73 -18.90
CA SER A 47 -5.31 -1.39 -17.65
C SER A 47 -5.75 -2.82 -17.90
N VAL A 48 -5.27 -3.76 -17.06
CA VAL A 48 -5.70 -5.17 -17.03
C VAL A 48 -6.29 -5.45 -15.66
N ASP A 49 -7.61 -5.62 -15.60
CA ASP A 49 -8.33 -5.78 -14.35
C ASP A 49 -8.47 -7.25 -13.96
N PHE A 50 -8.15 -7.60 -12.72
CA PHE A 50 -8.48 -8.87 -12.07
C PHE A 50 -9.64 -8.66 -11.13
N THR A 51 -10.65 -9.51 -11.20
CA THR A 51 -11.77 -9.55 -10.23
C THR A 51 -11.90 -10.98 -9.73
N ALA A 52 -11.86 -11.15 -8.41
CA ALA A 52 -12.07 -12.47 -7.81
C ALA A 52 -13.52 -12.95 -8.05
N ASP A 53 -13.66 -14.16 -8.57
CA ASP A 53 -14.96 -14.78 -8.85
C ASP A 53 -15.53 -15.46 -7.58
N ASN A 54 -15.72 -14.67 -6.53
CA ASN A 54 -16.36 -15.11 -5.29
C ASN A 54 -17.07 -13.95 -4.60
N ARG A 55 -17.95 -14.26 -3.66
CA ARG A 55 -18.78 -13.25 -2.98
C ARG A 55 -18.01 -12.33 -2.04
N ASP A 56 -16.82 -12.75 -1.61
CA ASP A 56 -16.03 -12.03 -0.62
C ASP A 56 -14.92 -11.19 -1.25
N TYR A 57 -14.80 -11.25 -2.58
CA TYR A 57 -13.70 -10.64 -3.33
C TYR A 57 -12.34 -11.03 -2.77
N SER A 58 -12.26 -12.25 -2.20
CA SER A 58 -11.03 -12.79 -1.62
C SER A 58 -10.13 -13.37 -2.71
N TYR A 59 -8.84 -13.14 -2.58
CA TYR A 59 -7.83 -13.64 -3.49
C TYR A 59 -6.49 -13.82 -2.76
N THR A 60 -5.64 -14.63 -3.32
CA THR A 60 -4.30 -14.93 -2.83
C THR A 60 -3.22 -14.37 -3.75
N ALA A 61 -1.95 -14.44 -3.34
CA ALA A 61 -0.84 -14.13 -4.23
C ALA A 61 -0.77 -15.09 -5.43
N ASP A 62 -1.15 -16.36 -5.23
CA ASP A 62 -1.14 -17.37 -6.30
C ASP A 62 -2.21 -17.05 -7.36
N ASP A 63 -3.41 -16.62 -6.96
CA ASP A 63 -4.46 -16.18 -7.91
C ASP A 63 -3.99 -15.01 -8.78
N LEU A 64 -3.25 -14.05 -8.20
CA LEU A 64 -2.70 -12.92 -8.96
C LEU A 64 -1.59 -13.37 -9.92
N MET A 65 -0.68 -14.26 -9.48
CA MET A 65 0.39 -14.80 -10.32
C MET A 65 -0.17 -15.60 -11.49
N ASP A 66 -1.18 -16.43 -11.24
CA ASP A 66 -1.83 -17.25 -12.27
C ASP A 66 -2.57 -16.37 -13.28
N TYR A 67 -3.34 -15.38 -12.80
CA TYR A 67 -4.10 -14.51 -13.69
C TYR A 67 -3.22 -13.61 -14.55
N PHE A 68 -2.22 -12.95 -13.95
CA PHE A 68 -1.38 -11.99 -14.65
C PHE A 68 -0.21 -12.62 -15.40
N GLY A 69 0.03 -13.92 -15.23
CA GLY A 69 1.19 -14.62 -15.76
C GLY A 69 1.38 -14.56 -17.27
N ASP A 70 0.29 -14.47 -18.03
CA ASP A 70 0.23 -14.41 -19.49
C ASP A 70 -0.29 -13.08 -20.07
N LYS A 71 -0.60 -12.10 -19.23
CA LYS A 71 -1.21 -10.82 -19.66
C LYS A 71 -0.20 -9.80 -20.20
N GLY A 72 1.10 -10.04 -20.01
CA GLY A 72 2.16 -9.14 -20.47
C GLY A 72 2.16 -7.78 -19.78
N ILE A 73 1.77 -7.74 -18.49
CA ILE A 73 1.80 -6.52 -17.70
C ILE A 73 3.24 -6.12 -17.36
N GLN A 74 3.51 -4.83 -17.27
CA GLN A 74 4.76 -4.26 -16.80
C GLN A 74 4.69 -3.78 -15.36
N ASN A 75 3.49 -3.51 -14.87
CA ASN A 75 3.27 -3.07 -13.50
C ASN A 75 2.09 -3.83 -12.90
N LEU A 76 2.12 -4.06 -11.59
CA LEU A 76 1.02 -4.63 -10.82
C LEU A 76 0.77 -3.75 -9.61
N VAL A 77 -0.47 -3.30 -9.43
CA VAL A 77 -0.90 -2.52 -8.26
C VAL A 77 -1.71 -3.41 -7.33
N VAL A 78 -1.28 -3.49 -6.08
CA VAL A 78 -1.96 -4.26 -5.01
C VAL A 78 -2.11 -3.37 -3.79
N VAL A 79 -3.33 -3.24 -3.29
CA VAL A 79 -3.63 -2.60 -2.00
C VAL A 79 -3.77 -3.69 -0.95
N ASN A 80 -2.99 -3.63 0.14
CA ASN A 80 -2.96 -4.72 1.12
C ASN A 80 -2.78 -4.22 2.57
N PRO A 81 -3.76 -4.37 3.45
CA PRO A 81 -5.13 -4.86 3.22
C PRO A 81 -5.88 -4.05 2.18
N ASP A 82 -6.69 -4.71 1.35
CA ASP A 82 -7.42 -4.06 0.27
C ASP A 82 -8.61 -3.23 0.78
N ASN A 83 -8.92 -2.19 0.06
CA ASN A 83 -10.07 -1.32 0.30
C ASN A 83 -10.88 -1.18 -1.00
N PRO A 84 -12.15 -1.65 -1.11
CA PRO A 84 -13.06 -1.91 0.03
C PRO A 84 -13.17 -3.38 0.47
N SER A 85 -12.55 -4.35 -0.21
CA SER A 85 -12.81 -5.77 0.02
C SER A 85 -12.35 -6.27 1.40
N GLY A 86 -11.34 -5.62 1.99
CA GLY A 86 -10.72 -6.08 3.23
C GLY A 86 -9.80 -7.30 3.04
N ASN A 87 -9.60 -7.78 1.81
CA ASN A 87 -8.73 -8.91 1.53
C ASN A 87 -7.29 -8.63 2.01
N TYR A 88 -6.65 -9.63 2.58
CA TYR A 88 -5.30 -9.51 3.12
C TYR A 88 -4.40 -10.65 2.66
N ILE A 89 -3.29 -10.30 2.04
CA ILE A 89 -2.22 -11.23 1.67
C ILE A 89 -1.14 -11.16 2.74
N PRO A 90 -0.83 -12.26 3.45
CA PRO A 90 0.23 -12.28 4.46
C PRO A 90 1.61 -11.93 3.88
N LYS A 91 2.46 -11.29 4.68
CA LYS A 91 3.80 -10.83 4.27
C LYS A 91 4.62 -11.91 3.56
N LYS A 92 4.58 -13.15 4.06
CA LYS A 92 5.27 -14.28 3.44
C LYS A 92 4.84 -14.48 1.97
N ASN A 93 3.55 -14.36 1.71
CA ASN A 93 3.00 -14.53 0.36
C ASN A 93 3.24 -13.30 -0.52
N LEU A 94 3.26 -12.10 0.07
CA LEU A 94 3.71 -10.89 -0.64
C LEU A 94 5.16 -11.02 -1.10
N LEU A 95 6.06 -11.54 -0.28
CA LEU A 95 7.45 -11.76 -0.68
C LEU A 95 7.56 -12.74 -1.85
N ARG A 96 6.74 -13.80 -1.89
CA ARG A 96 6.66 -14.70 -3.05
C ARG A 96 6.14 -13.99 -4.31
N LEU A 97 5.13 -13.13 -4.16
CA LEU A 97 4.62 -12.33 -5.25
C LEU A 97 5.69 -11.36 -5.79
N ILE A 98 6.50 -10.76 -4.91
CA ILE A 98 7.61 -9.89 -5.32
C ILE A 98 8.69 -10.69 -6.08
N ASP A 99 9.09 -11.87 -5.58
CA ASP A 99 10.06 -12.73 -6.27
C ASP A 99 9.55 -13.10 -7.68
N TRP A 100 8.27 -13.46 -7.81
CA TRP A 100 7.63 -13.71 -9.11
C TRP A 100 7.61 -12.45 -10.00
N CYS A 101 7.32 -11.26 -9.45
CA CYS A 101 7.39 -10.00 -10.19
C CYS A 101 8.80 -9.72 -10.73
N VAL A 102 9.85 -10.03 -9.95
CA VAL A 102 11.25 -9.93 -10.40
C VAL A 102 11.50 -10.83 -11.60
N GLU A 103 11.09 -12.10 -11.52
CA GLU A 103 11.25 -13.08 -12.61
C GLU A 103 10.55 -12.64 -13.89
N LYS A 104 9.36 -12.07 -13.76
CA LYS A 104 8.53 -11.57 -14.88
C LYS A 104 8.89 -10.15 -15.33
N LYS A 105 9.82 -9.46 -14.66
CA LYS A 105 10.20 -8.06 -14.91
C LYS A 105 9.01 -7.10 -14.74
N ILE A 106 8.19 -7.34 -13.72
CA ILE A 106 7.03 -6.53 -13.36
C ILE A 106 7.42 -5.63 -12.18
N ASN A 107 7.04 -4.36 -12.22
CA ASN A 107 7.09 -3.49 -11.06
C ASN A 107 5.89 -3.76 -10.16
N LEU A 108 6.10 -3.98 -8.87
CA LEU A 108 5.03 -4.12 -7.90
C LEU A 108 4.85 -2.81 -7.14
N ILE A 109 3.68 -2.20 -7.29
CA ILE A 109 3.22 -1.07 -6.48
C ILE A 109 2.32 -1.64 -5.38
N LEU A 110 2.80 -1.63 -4.15
CA LEU A 110 2.09 -2.14 -2.98
C LEU A 110 1.66 -0.98 -2.09
N ASP A 111 0.36 -0.84 -1.87
CA ASP A 111 -0.17 0.11 -0.90
C ASP A 111 -0.47 -0.60 0.43
N GLU A 112 0.31 -0.28 1.45
CA GLU A 112 0.15 -0.82 2.81
C GLU A 112 -0.48 0.18 3.80
N SER A 113 -1.28 1.13 3.28
CA SER A 113 -1.89 2.18 4.11
C SER A 113 -2.75 1.64 5.27
N PHE A 114 -3.26 0.43 5.16
CA PHE A 114 -4.06 -0.24 6.19
C PHE A 114 -3.33 -1.39 6.89
N ALA A 115 -2.05 -1.64 6.59
CA ALA A 115 -1.30 -2.78 7.10
C ALA A 115 -1.23 -2.82 8.64
N ASP A 116 -1.10 -1.67 9.29
CA ASP A 116 -1.03 -1.59 10.77
C ASP A 116 -2.30 -2.10 11.46
N PHE A 117 -3.43 -2.14 10.76
CA PHE A 117 -4.68 -2.67 11.28
C PHE A 117 -4.79 -4.20 11.20
N SER A 118 -3.93 -4.88 10.45
CA SER A 118 -3.94 -6.35 10.39
C SER A 118 -3.48 -6.99 11.70
N ASP A 119 -3.74 -8.29 11.84
CA ASP A 119 -3.32 -9.05 13.02
C ASP A 119 -1.87 -9.55 12.90
N GLU A 120 -1.25 -9.46 11.71
CA GLU A 120 0.13 -9.86 11.49
C GLU A 120 1.10 -8.79 12.00
N GLU A 121 1.97 -9.16 12.93
CA GLU A 121 3.01 -8.28 13.43
C GLU A 121 4.15 -8.11 12.41
N ASN A 122 4.79 -6.94 12.41
CA ASN A 122 5.94 -6.63 11.53
C ASN A 122 5.66 -6.88 10.04
N ASN A 123 4.43 -6.64 9.62
CA ASN A 123 3.93 -6.91 8.26
C ASN A 123 4.42 -5.91 7.19
N THR A 124 4.94 -4.75 7.59
CA THR A 124 5.41 -3.74 6.62
C THR A 124 6.57 -4.25 5.76
N LEU A 125 6.59 -3.85 4.50
CA LEU A 125 7.69 -4.04 3.56
C LEU A 125 8.61 -2.81 3.46
N ILE A 126 8.33 -1.73 4.21
CA ILE A 126 9.24 -0.60 4.36
C ILE A 126 10.37 -1.01 5.31
N ASP A 127 11.28 -1.80 4.79
CA ASP A 127 12.46 -2.34 5.47
C ASP A 127 13.67 -2.24 4.55
N GLN A 128 14.81 -1.74 5.06
CA GLN A 128 15.97 -1.49 4.21
C GLN A 128 16.47 -2.75 3.49
N LYS A 129 16.48 -3.91 4.16
CA LYS A 129 16.95 -5.16 3.55
C LYS A 129 16.03 -5.62 2.40
N ILE A 130 14.73 -5.37 2.54
CA ILE A 130 13.74 -5.67 1.50
C ILE A 130 13.96 -4.71 0.33
N LEU A 131 14.07 -3.41 0.56
CA LEU A 131 14.27 -2.41 -0.48
C LEU A 131 15.61 -2.59 -1.21
N ASP A 132 16.68 -2.97 -0.51
CA ASP A 132 17.97 -3.27 -1.13
C ASP A 132 17.90 -4.48 -2.09
N LYS A 133 17.09 -5.48 -1.73
CA LYS A 133 16.89 -6.68 -2.54
C LYS A 133 16.00 -6.46 -3.76
N TYR A 134 14.93 -5.65 -3.61
CA TYR A 134 13.85 -5.56 -4.60
C TYR A 134 13.73 -4.15 -5.20
N LYS A 135 14.46 -3.89 -6.28
CA LYS A 135 14.43 -2.60 -7.00
C LYS A 135 13.10 -2.34 -7.73
N ASN A 136 12.34 -3.39 -8.01
CA ASN A 136 11.04 -3.33 -8.67
C ASN A 136 9.86 -3.15 -7.70
N LEU A 137 10.13 -2.96 -6.39
CA LEU A 137 9.12 -2.79 -5.35
C LEU A 137 8.97 -1.31 -5.00
N TYR A 138 7.72 -0.82 -5.04
CA TYR A 138 7.32 0.52 -4.61
C TYR A 138 6.26 0.38 -3.51
N VAL A 139 6.59 0.75 -2.29
CA VAL A 139 5.70 0.62 -1.13
C VAL A 139 5.11 1.98 -0.80
N MET A 140 3.80 2.10 -0.97
CA MET A 140 3.02 3.30 -0.61
C MET A 140 2.40 3.14 0.76
N LYS A 141 2.43 4.17 1.59
CA LYS A 141 1.77 4.17 2.89
C LYS A 141 1.18 5.54 3.22
N SER A 142 -0.11 5.58 3.51
CA SER A 142 -0.76 6.77 4.08
C SER A 142 -0.58 6.76 5.59
N ILE A 143 0.13 7.73 6.13
CA ILE A 143 0.25 7.92 7.58
C ILE A 143 -1.07 8.40 8.19
N SER A 144 -1.92 9.03 7.39
CA SER A 144 -3.20 9.60 7.84
C SER A 144 -4.23 8.59 8.36
N LYS A 145 -4.04 7.28 8.09
CA LYS A 145 -5.00 6.22 8.40
C LYS A 145 -4.79 5.68 9.82
N SER A 146 -3.82 4.81 10.01
CA SER A 146 -3.57 4.13 11.27
C SER A 146 -3.13 5.07 12.40
N TYR A 147 -2.46 6.15 12.07
CA TYR A 147 -2.04 7.16 13.04
C TYR A 147 -3.15 8.15 13.42
N GLY A 148 -4.33 8.08 12.79
CA GLY A 148 -5.48 8.91 13.14
C GLY A 148 -5.32 10.41 12.89
N VAL A 149 -4.44 10.80 11.96
CA VAL A 149 -4.08 12.21 11.68
C VAL A 149 -4.39 12.63 10.23
N PRO A 150 -5.62 12.44 9.73
CA PRO A 150 -5.94 12.67 8.33
C PRO A 150 -5.73 14.13 7.88
N GLY A 151 -5.91 15.09 8.80
CA GLY A 151 -5.72 16.52 8.53
C GLY A 151 -4.26 16.93 8.30
N LEU A 152 -3.29 16.16 8.77
CA LEU A 152 -1.86 16.45 8.57
C LEU A 152 -1.38 16.16 7.15
N ARG A 153 -2.12 15.38 6.39
CA ARG A 153 -1.77 15.07 5.00
C ARG A 153 -0.36 14.51 4.83
N LEU A 154 -0.10 13.36 5.47
CA LEU A 154 1.18 12.66 5.35
C LEU A 154 1.04 11.35 4.57
N GLY A 155 1.90 11.17 3.59
CA GLY A 155 2.09 9.92 2.86
C GLY A 155 3.56 9.62 2.66
N VAL A 156 3.88 8.35 2.49
CA VAL A 156 5.24 7.86 2.29
C VAL A 156 5.26 6.92 1.09
N LEU A 157 6.25 7.10 0.22
CA LEU A 157 6.65 6.12 -0.79
C LEU A 157 8.06 5.65 -0.48
N ALA A 158 8.26 4.34 -0.44
CA ALA A 158 9.58 3.74 -0.26
C ALA A 158 9.90 2.77 -1.41
N SER A 159 11.13 2.81 -1.93
CA SER A 159 11.59 1.91 -2.98
C SER A 159 13.10 1.72 -2.96
N GLY A 160 13.54 0.57 -3.44
CA GLY A 160 14.96 0.32 -3.75
C GLY A 160 15.41 0.99 -5.06
N ASP A 161 14.48 1.48 -5.89
CA ASP A 161 14.75 2.29 -7.08
C ASP A 161 14.99 3.75 -6.69
N THR A 162 16.23 4.04 -6.30
CA THR A 162 16.65 5.37 -5.85
C THR A 162 16.57 6.42 -6.95
N ASP A 163 16.66 6.02 -8.24
CA ASP A 163 16.55 6.94 -9.36
C ASP A 163 15.11 7.44 -9.52
N THR A 164 14.13 6.55 -9.39
CA THR A 164 12.70 6.94 -9.37
C THR A 164 12.39 7.80 -8.14
N ILE A 165 12.89 7.45 -6.96
CA ILE A 165 12.72 8.28 -5.75
C ILE A 165 13.34 9.68 -5.95
N ALA A 166 14.55 9.76 -6.50
CA ALA A 166 15.23 11.05 -6.75
C ALA A 166 14.48 11.90 -7.80
N PHE A 167 13.92 11.26 -8.82
CA PHE A 167 13.08 11.95 -9.81
C PHE A 167 11.81 12.51 -9.15
N MET A 168 11.08 11.69 -8.41
CA MET A 168 9.83 12.10 -7.77
C MET A 168 10.05 13.19 -6.71
N LYS A 169 11.21 13.20 -6.03
CA LYS A 169 11.60 14.31 -5.13
C LYS A 169 11.69 15.67 -5.82
N LYS A 170 11.95 15.69 -7.13
CA LYS A 170 11.95 16.93 -7.93
C LYS A 170 10.58 17.27 -8.51
N ASP A 171 9.71 16.27 -8.63
CA ASP A 171 8.36 16.41 -9.20
C ASP A 171 7.34 16.94 -8.16
N VAL A 172 7.48 16.54 -6.90
CA VAL A 172 6.62 17.05 -5.81
C VAL A 172 6.89 18.54 -5.53
N ALA A 173 5.89 19.23 -4.98
CA ALA A 173 6.01 20.66 -4.67
C ALA A 173 7.17 20.94 -3.72
N ILE A 174 7.85 22.10 -3.89
CA ILE A 174 9.00 22.51 -3.07
C ILE A 174 8.65 22.59 -1.57
N TRP A 175 7.41 22.96 -1.23
CA TRP A 175 6.83 22.96 0.12
C TRP A 175 5.83 21.81 0.23
N ASN A 176 6.28 20.56 0.01
CA ASN A 176 5.40 19.43 -0.20
C ASN A 176 4.63 18.95 1.03
N ILE A 177 5.11 19.25 2.22
CA ILE A 177 4.39 18.99 3.49
C ILE A 177 4.24 20.26 4.30
N ASN A 178 3.18 20.33 5.09
CA ASN A 178 2.94 21.48 5.96
C ASN A 178 3.71 21.39 7.27
N SER A 179 3.90 22.52 7.96
CA SER A 179 4.69 22.63 9.20
C SER A 179 4.13 21.77 10.34
N PHE A 180 2.82 21.54 10.41
CA PHE A 180 2.23 20.65 11.42
C PHE A 180 2.59 19.19 11.15
N ALA A 181 2.61 18.78 9.90
CA ALA A 181 3.05 17.44 9.49
C ALA A 181 4.54 17.22 9.80
N GLU A 182 5.38 18.21 9.50
CA GLU A 182 6.80 18.18 9.85
C GLU A 182 7.01 18.07 11.37
N PHE A 183 6.33 18.89 12.14
CA PHE A 183 6.39 18.82 13.60
C PHE A 183 5.91 17.47 14.14
N TYR A 184 4.83 16.94 13.58
CA TYR A 184 4.32 15.62 13.96
C TYR A 184 5.37 14.52 13.78
N MET A 185 6.05 14.47 12.63
CA MET A 185 7.10 13.49 12.38
C MET A 185 8.27 13.61 13.38
N GLN A 186 8.59 14.82 13.85
CA GLN A 186 9.64 15.02 14.84
C GLN A 186 9.29 14.49 16.23
N ILE A 187 7.99 14.44 16.56
CA ILE A 187 7.54 14.02 17.89
C ILE A 187 6.98 12.59 17.93
N GLU A 188 6.66 11.99 16.77
CA GLU A 188 6.00 10.68 16.66
C GLU A 188 6.75 9.58 17.42
N GLU A 189 8.08 9.58 17.36
CA GLU A 189 8.93 8.61 18.07
C GLU A 189 8.65 8.54 19.58
N LYS A 190 8.27 9.66 20.21
CA LYS A 190 7.96 9.72 21.64
C LYS A 190 6.68 8.95 21.98
N TYR A 191 5.78 8.80 21.01
CA TYR A 191 4.45 8.21 21.18
C TYR A 191 4.33 6.80 20.60
N LYS A 192 5.43 6.16 20.16
CA LYS A 192 5.42 4.80 19.61
C LYS A 192 4.74 3.78 20.51
N LYS A 193 4.97 3.87 21.83
CA LYS A 193 4.34 2.95 22.80
C LYS A 193 2.83 3.18 22.91
N ASP A 194 2.40 4.44 22.88
CA ASP A 194 0.99 4.80 22.90
C ASP A 194 0.30 4.33 21.63
N TYR A 195 0.94 4.52 20.48
CA TYR A 195 0.48 4.02 19.20
C TYR A 195 0.34 2.49 19.18
N ALA A 196 1.33 1.75 19.64
CA ALA A 196 1.25 0.29 19.73
C ALA A 196 0.10 -0.17 20.64
N THR A 197 -0.09 0.51 21.79
CA THR A 197 -1.21 0.24 22.71
C THR A 197 -2.57 0.55 22.05
N ALA A 198 -2.67 1.64 21.29
CA ALA A 198 -3.88 2.00 20.56
C ALA A 198 -4.24 0.96 19.49
N LEU A 199 -3.25 0.42 18.76
CA LEU A 199 -3.47 -0.64 17.77
C LEU A 199 -3.99 -1.94 18.41
N VAL A 200 -3.48 -2.34 19.58
CA VAL A 200 -4.00 -3.50 20.32
C VAL A 200 -5.47 -3.29 20.68
N LYS A 201 -5.83 -2.11 21.21
CA LYS A 201 -7.23 -1.79 21.54
C LYS A 201 -8.11 -1.76 20.29
N PHE A 202 -7.59 -1.20 19.19
CA PHE A 202 -8.31 -1.15 17.92
C PHE A 202 -8.64 -2.56 17.38
N ARG A 203 -7.65 -3.48 17.39
CA ARG A 203 -7.87 -4.87 16.93
C ARG A 203 -8.90 -5.58 17.78
N ALA A 204 -8.85 -5.41 19.11
CA ALA A 204 -9.84 -5.99 20.02
C ALA A 204 -11.26 -5.43 19.75
N GLU A 205 -11.38 -4.12 19.52
CA GLU A 205 -12.67 -3.50 19.22
C GLU A 205 -13.18 -3.89 17.82
N ARG A 206 -12.30 -4.03 16.83
CA ARG A 206 -12.66 -4.57 15.51
C ARG A 206 -13.25 -5.98 15.62
N ALA A 207 -12.58 -6.87 16.36
CA ALA A 207 -13.08 -8.24 16.57
C ALA A 207 -14.46 -8.22 17.26
N ARG A 208 -14.62 -7.44 18.33
CA ARG A 208 -15.91 -7.27 19.02
C ARG A 208 -17.00 -6.76 18.08
N PHE A 209 -16.68 -5.73 17.26
CA PHE A 209 -17.62 -5.15 16.31
C PHE A 209 -18.03 -6.18 15.23
N GLN A 210 -17.07 -6.96 14.74
CA GLN A 210 -17.31 -8.03 13.76
C GLN A 210 -18.26 -9.09 14.32
N ASP A 211 -18.03 -9.52 15.56
CA ASP A 211 -18.88 -10.51 16.25
C ASP A 211 -20.32 -9.98 16.46
N GLU A 212 -20.48 -8.71 16.81
CA GLU A 212 -21.79 -8.09 16.97
C GLU A 212 -22.51 -7.91 15.63
N LEU A 213 -21.78 -7.51 14.61
CA LEU A 213 -22.33 -7.31 13.26
C LEU A 213 -22.82 -8.63 12.65
N ALA A 214 -22.10 -9.73 12.90
CA ALA A 214 -22.48 -11.06 12.44
C ALA A 214 -23.82 -11.57 13.04
N LYS A 215 -24.28 -10.97 14.16
CA LYS A 215 -25.58 -11.30 14.78
C LYS A 215 -26.75 -10.58 14.09
N VAL A 216 -26.51 -9.59 13.24
CA VAL A 216 -27.56 -8.81 12.58
C VAL A 216 -28.14 -9.62 11.42
N PRO A 217 -29.46 -9.90 11.39
CA PRO A 217 -30.08 -10.67 10.32
C PRO A 217 -29.87 -10.04 8.94
N GLY A 218 -29.43 -10.83 7.96
CA GLY A 218 -29.20 -10.38 6.60
C GLY A 218 -27.84 -9.70 6.37
N VAL A 219 -27.04 -9.52 7.40
CA VAL A 219 -25.64 -9.05 7.30
C VAL A 219 -24.70 -10.26 7.30
N ARG A 220 -23.75 -10.26 6.39
CA ARG A 220 -22.63 -11.19 6.33
C ARG A 220 -21.34 -10.40 6.58
N VAL A 221 -20.50 -10.93 7.45
CA VAL A 221 -19.24 -10.32 7.86
C VAL A 221 -18.07 -11.22 7.49
#